data_77bd088741b2138810364fdae04af984
#
_entry.id   77bd088741b2138810364fdae04af984
#
_cell.length_a   1.000
_cell.length_b   1.000
_cell.length_c   1.000
_cell.angle_alpha   90.00
_cell.angle_beta   90.00
_cell.angle_gamma   90.00
#
_symmetry.space_group_name_H-M   'P 1'
#
loop_
_entity.id
_entity.type
_entity.pdbx_description
1 polymer ?
#
loop_
_entity_poly.entity_id
_entity_poly.type
_entity_poly.pdbx_seq_one_letter_code
_entity_poly.pdbx_strand_id
1 'polypeptide(L)'
;MARKVKCKGCGKQIEQSEAYKHIHTTSSGKTQNQYYCSLEEYETIEREKALYKEIQYATDNILGRPITNNARNKEIQELHEQYSYETILRCIRAKAEDIKNLITYNRIEGDYNQIRYMMQVIKNTIYDFAREDAKKNNWEQYKTVEELEVYEEKEETNDEIIKRLKEKKESTNSISSFLNGLK
;
A
#
# COMPACT_ATOMS: atom_id res chain seq x y z
N MET A 1 -40.18 11.54 7.96
CA MET A 1 -39.31 10.35 7.70
C MET A 1 -38.06 10.83 6.99
N ALA A 2 -36.88 10.48 7.49
CA ALA A 2 -35.62 10.83 6.83
C ALA A 2 -35.50 10.07 5.51
N ARG A 3 -35.08 10.75 4.48
CA ARG A 3 -34.89 10.16 3.14
C ARG A 3 -33.64 9.29 3.12
N LYS A 4 -33.79 8.01 2.77
CA LYS A 4 -32.64 7.10 2.58
C LYS A 4 -32.12 7.15 1.16
N VAL A 5 -30.79 7.10 1.03
CA VAL A 5 -30.06 7.05 -0.25
C VAL A 5 -29.10 5.86 -0.23
N LYS A 6 -28.74 5.36 -1.41
CA LYS A 6 -27.80 4.25 -1.56
C LYS A 6 -26.39 4.80 -1.71
N CYS A 7 -25.46 4.35 -0.86
CA CYS A 7 -24.03 4.64 -1.02
C CYS A 7 -23.52 4.12 -2.35
N LYS A 8 -22.80 4.96 -3.09
CA LYS A 8 -22.24 4.60 -4.40
C LYS A 8 -21.03 3.66 -4.29
N GLY A 9 -20.31 3.72 -3.17
CA GLY A 9 -19.17 2.85 -2.88
C GLY A 9 -19.60 1.46 -2.42
N CYS A 10 -20.06 1.36 -1.18
CA CYS A 10 -20.36 0.06 -0.55
C CYS A 10 -21.78 -0.47 -0.79
N GLY A 11 -22.67 0.30 -1.41
CA GLY A 11 -24.05 -0.09 -1.70
C GLY A 11 -25.02 -0.08 -0.51
N LYS A 12 -24.59 0.29 0.70
CA LYS A 12 -25.42 0.39 1.90
C LYS A 12 -26.46 1.51 1.76
N GLN A 13 -27.61 1.36 2.44
CA GLN A 13 -28.58 2.44 2.60
C GLN A 13 -28.19 3.29 3.80
N ILE A 14 -28.08 4.59 3.59
CA ILE A 14 -27.69 5.60 4.58
C ILE A 14 -28.70 6.74 4.59
N GLU A 15 -28.80 7.47 5.68
CA GLU A 15 -29.62 8.66 5.73
C GLU A 15 -28.99 9.78 4.91
N GLN A 16 -29.79 10.47 4.09
CA GLN A 16 -29.28 11.52 3.19
C GLN A 16 -28.61 12.67 3.96
N SER A 17 -29.07 12.94 5.19
CA SER A 17 -28.49 13.97 6.06
C SER A 17 -27.09 13.66 6.57
N GLU A 18 -26.73 12.37 6.65
CA GLU A 18 -25.42 11.88 7.15
C GLU A 18 -24.47 11.52 6.01
N ALA A 19 -25.01 11.41 4.79
CA ALA A 19 -24.25 10.99 3.63
C ALA A 19 -23.33 12.12 3.11
N TYR A 20 -22.10 11.78 2.75
CA TYR A 20 -21.27 12.66 1.94
C TYR A 20 -21.85 12.76 0.53
N LYS A 21 -22.15 13.98 0.09
CA LYS A 21 -22.73 14.26 -1.23
C LYS A 21 -21.66 14.78 -2.19
N HIS A 22 -21.45 14.08 -3.28
CA HIS A 22 -20.63 14.50 -4.42
C HIS A 22 -21.52 14.84 -5.62
N ILE A 23 -21.22 15.96 -6.30
CA ILE A 23 -21.90 16.35 -7.54
C ILE A 23 -21.05 15.90 -8.72
N HIS A 24 -21.51 14.85 -9.40
CA HIS A 24 -20.84 14.31 -10.59
C HIS A 24 -21.44 14.90 -11.84
N THR A 25 -20.59 15.42 -12.74
CA THR A 25 -21.01 15.87 -14.08
C THR A 25 -20.71 14.79 -15.10
N THR A 26 -21.74 14.30 -15.78
CA THR A 26 -21.63 13.31 -16.85
C THR A 26 -21.00 13.91 -18.10
N SER A 27 -20.51 13.07 -19.03
CA SER A 27 -19.98 13.51 -20.34
C SER A 27 -20.98 14.30 -21.18
N SER A 28 -22.29 14.13 -20.93
CA SER A 28 -23.37 14.89 -21.57
C SER A 28 -23.70 16.22 -20.88
N GLY A 29 -22.91 16.64 -19.86
CA GLY A 29 -23.09 17.88 -19.11
C GLY A 29 -24.20 17.83 -18.05
N LYS A 30 -24.85 16.67 -17.84
CA LYS A 30 -25.87 16.53 -16.79
C LYS A 30 -25.22 16.31 -15.44
N THR A 31 -25.68 17.02 -14.41
CA THR A 31 -25.23 16.83 -13.04
C THR A 31 -26.06 15.76 -12.33
N GLN A 32 -25.38 14.88 -11.59
CA GLN A 32 -26.00 13.84 -10.76
C GLN A 32 -25.42 13.91 -9.36
N ASN A 33 -26.30 13.84 -8.35
CA ASN A 33 -25.87 13.70 -6.96
C ASN A 33 -25.50 12.24 -6.70
N GLN A 34 -24.28 12.01 -6.24
CA GLN A 34 -23.80 10.72 -5.75
C GLN A 34 -23.61 10.82 -4.24
N TYR A 35 -23.97 9.78 -3.51
CA TYR A 35 -23.89 9.74 -2.06
C TYR A 35 -22.94 8.63 -1.61
N TYR A 36 -22.14 8.89 -0.60
CA TYR A 36 -21.17 7.98 0.00
C TYR A 36 -21.33 7.97 1.51
N CYS A 37 -20.87 6.92 2.21
CA CYS A 37 -20.98 6.87 3.67
C CYS A 37 -20.16 7.98 4.35
N SER A 38 -19.00 8.33 3.79
CA SER A 38 -18.12 9.39 4.29
C SER A 38 -17.31 10.03 3.18
N LEU A 39 -16.67 11.16 3.48
CA LEU A 39 -15.67 11.79 2.60
C LEU A 39 -14.47 10.84 2.35
N GLU A 40 -14.00 10.17 3.40
CA GLU A 40 -12.86 9.24 3.31
C GLU A 40 -13.14 8.08 2.35
N GLU A 41 -14.36 7.50 2.39
CA GLU A 41 -14.77 6.45 1.45
C GLU A 41 -14.75 6.99 0.01
N TYR A 42 -15.23 8.20 -0.21
CA TYR A 42 -15.19 8.84 -1.53
C TYR A 42 -13.75 9.04 -2.02
N GLU A 43 -12.88 9.61 -1.18
CA GLU A 43 -11.47 9.86 -1.52
C GLU A 43 -10.71 8.57 -1.81
N THR A 44 -10.96 7.51 -1.03
CA THR A 44 -10.38 6.19 -1.26
C THR A 44 -10.77 5.65 -2.63
N ILE A 45 -12.05 5.69 -2.97
CA ILE A 45 -12.56 5.23 -4.28
C ILE A 45 -11.97 6.05 -5.43
N GLU A 46 -11.86 7.37 -5.29
CA GLU A 46 -11.28 8.22 -6.34
C GLU A 46 -9.76 7.96 -6.49
N ARG A 47 -9.04 7.71 -5.39
CA ARG A 47 -7.63 7.32 -5.42
C ARG A 47 -7.44 5.98 -6.16
N GLU A 48 -8.24 4.98 -5.83
CA GLU A 48 -8.20 3.67 -6.51
C GLU A 48 -8.48 3.79 -8.01
N LYS A 49 -9.46 4.60 -8.40
CA LYS A 49 -9.76 4.87 -9.80
C LYS A 49 -8.60 5.58 -10.51
N ALA A 50 -7.95 6.52 -9.86
CA ALA A 50 -6.79 7.21 -10.40
C ALA A 50 -5.62 6.24 -10.61
N LEU A 51 -5.30 5.42 -9.61
CA LEU A 51 -4.26 4.39 -9.68
C LEU A 51 -4.55 3.37 -10.79
N TYR A 52 -5.79 2.91 -10.90
CA TYR A 52 -6.18 2.00 -11.97
C TYR A 52 -5.97 2.59 -13.36
N LYS A 53 -6.28 3.89 -13.57
CA LYS A 53 -5.96 4.59 -14.81
C LYS A 53 -4.46 4.67 -15.06
N GLU A 54 -3.66 4.97 -14.03
CA GLU A 54 -2.21 4.99 -14.15
C GLU A 54 -1.63 3.63 -14.53
N ILE A 55 -2.18 2.54 -13.99
CA ILE A 55 -1.82 1.18 -14.39
C ILE A 55 -2.11 0.95 -15.88
N GLN A 56 -3.28 1.40 -16.35
CA GLN A 56 -3.62 1.31 -17.76
C GLN A 56 -2.61 2.08 -18.64
N TYR A 57 -2.27 3.31 -18.28
CA TYR A 57 -1.26 4.09 -19.00
C TYR A 57 0.13 3.45 -18.96
N ALA A 58 0.54 2.92 -17.81
CA ALA A 58 1.83 2.25 -17.67
C ALA A 58 1.94 1.02 -18.58
N THR A 59 0.87 0.22 -18.67
CA THR A 59 0.81 -0.96 -19.55
C THR A 59 0.74 -0.58 -21.03
N ASP A 60 0.00 0.48 -21.40
CA ASP A 60 -0.05 1.02 -22.75
C ASP A 60 1.36 1.50 -23.20
N ASN A 61 2.10 2.16 -22.31
CA ASN A 61 3.46 2.64 -22.60
C ASN A 61 4.45 1.49 -22.84
N ILE A 62 4.31 0.36 -22.13
CA ILE A 62 5.16 -0.83 -22.36
C ILE A 62 4.98 -1.32 -23.80
N LEU A 63 3.76 -1.38 -24.30
CA LEU A 63 3.45 -1.86 -25.65
C LEU A 63 3.53 -0.76 -26.73
N GLY A 64 3.75 0.51 -26.34
CA GLY A 64 3.85 1.65 -27.23
C GLY A 64 2.53 2.04 -27.92
N ARG A 65 1.41 1.54 -27.42
CA ARG A 65 0.07 1.81 -27.99
C ARG A 65 -1.05 1.58 -26.96
N PRO A 66 -2.22 2.23 -27.13
CA PRO A 66 -3.40 1.96 -26.30
C PRO A 66 -3.87 0.50 -26.45
N ILE A 67 -4.14 -0.13 -25.33
CA ILE A 67 -4.67 -1.49 -25.27
C ILE A 67 -6.18 -1.44 -25.10
N THR A 68 -6.92 -1.91 -26.09
CA THR A 68 -8.39 -1.99 -26.03
C THR A 68 -8.91 -3.33 -25.51
N ASN A 69 -8.04 -4.29 -25.27
CA ASN A 69 -8.41 -5.66 -24.89
C ASN A 69 -8.79 -5.74 -23.42
N ASN A 70 -9.98 -6.27 -23.14
CA ASN A 70 -10.51 -6.48 -21.79
C ASN A 70 -9.72 -7.53 -20.98
N ALA A 71 -8.94 -8.40 -21.63
CA ALA A 71 -8.13 -9.40 -20.93
C ALA A 71 -7.16 -8.76 -19.94
N ARG A 72 -6.48 -7.66 -20.34
CA ARG A 72 -5.60 -6.89 -19.43
C ARG A 72 -6.35 -6.42 -18.18
N ASN A 73 -7.53 -5.83 -18.38
CA ASN A 73 -8.31 -5.28 -17.27
C ASN A 73 -8.74 -6.37 -16.28
N LYS A 74 -9.11 -7.54 -16.80
CA LYS A 74 -9.45 -8.71 -15.98
C LYS A 74 -8.24 -9.19 -15.16
N GLU A 75 -7.08 -9.33 -15.78
CA GLU A 75 -5.84 -9.73 -15.11
C GLU A 75 -5.41 -8.74 -14.00
N ILE A 76 -5.57 -7.43 -14.24
CA ILE A 76 -5.29 -6.38 -13.24
C ILE A 76 -6.28 -6.49 -12.07
N GLN A 77 -7.56 -6.77 -12.32
CA GLN A 77 -8.55 -6.95 -11.27
C GLN A 77 -8.27 -8.21 -10.42
N GLU A 78 -7.90 -9.32 -11.07
CA GLU A 78 -7.48 -10.55 -10.37
C GLU A 78 -6.26 -10.32 -9.47
N LEU A 79 -5.28 -9.53 -9.93
CA LEU A 79 -4.13 -9.13 -9.11
C LEU A 79 -4.56 -8.22 -7.95
N HIS A 80 -5.53 -7.35 -8.17
CA HIS A 80 -6.02 -6.43 -7.13
C HIS A 80 -6.74 -7.16 -5.98
N GLU A 81 -7.28 -8.34 -6.19
CA GLU A 81 -7.84 -9.17 -5.11
C GLU A 81 -6.80 -9.54 -4.04
N GLN A 82 -5.50 -9.54 -4.39
CA GLN A 82 -4.41 -9.93 -3.51
C GLN A 82 -3.42 -8.80 -3.19
N TYR A 83 -3.31 -7.79 -4.06
CA TYR A 83 -2.31 -6.73 -3.98
C TYR A 83 -2.96 -5.35 -4.19
N SER A 84 -2.45 -4.32 -3.50
CA SER A 84 -2.91 -2.95 -3.71
C SER A 84 -2.58 -2.45 -5.13
N TYR A 85 -3.37 -1.52 -5.67
CA TYR A 85 -3.05 -0.89 -6.96
C TYR A 85 -1.70 -0.16 -6.92
N GLU A 86 -1.27 0.36 -5.78
CA GLU A 86 0.04 1.00 -5.60
C GLU A 86 1.18 0.00 -5.82
N THR A 87 1.09 -1.18 -5.20
CA THR A 87 2.07 -2.26 -5.39
C THR A 87 2.09 -2.75 -6.84
N ILE A 88 0.91 -2.93 -7.46
CA ILE A 88 0.80 -3.34 -8.87
C ILE A 88 1.46 -2.30 -9.78
N LEU A 89 1.16 -1.02 -9.60
CA LEU A 89 1.72 0.08 -10.39
C LEU A 89 3.24 0.17 -10.23
N ARG A 90 3.74 0.04 -9.00
CA ARG A 90 5.17 0.03 -8.71
C ARG A 90 5.89 -1.13 -9.41
N CYS A 91 5.33 -2.33 -9.35
CA CYS A 91 5.86 -3.51 -10.02
C CYS A 91 5.90 -3.30 -11.55
N ILE A 92 4.81 -2.81 -12.15
CA ILE A 92 4.73 -2.53 -13.60
C ILE A 92 5.78 -1.50 -14.01
N ARG A 93 5.91 -0.40 -13.28
CA ARG A 93 6.90 0.65 -13.58
C ARG A 93 8.34 0.14 -13.48
N ALA A 94 8.63 -0.63 -12.45
CA ALA A 94 9.96 -1.20 -12.24
C ALA A 94 10.35 -2.23 -13.31
N LYS A 95 9.37 -2.98 -13.84
CA LYS A 95 9.59 -4.01 -14.86
C LYS A 95 9.32 -3.57 -16.30
N ALA A 96 8.93 -2.33 -16.50
CA ALA A 96 8.52 -1.82 -17.80
C ALA A 96 9.58 -2.03 -18.90
N GLU A 97 10.82 -1.67 -18.62
CA GLU A 97 11.91 -1.77 -19.60
C GLU A 97 12.32 -3.24 -19.84
N ASP A 98 12.39 -4.04 -18.76
CA ASP A 98 12.66 -5.48 -18.87
C ASP A 98 11.63 -6.16 -19.77
N ILE A 99 10.33 -5.89 -19.54
CA ILE A 99 9.23 -6.47 -20.32
C ILE A 99 9.32 -6.06 -21.79
N LYS A 100 9.56 -4.78 -22.05
CA LYS A 100 9.66 -4.23 -23.42
C LYS A 100 10.81 -4.88 -24.18
N ASN A 101 11.98 -4.99 -23.55
CA ASN A 101 13.16 -5.62 -24.13
C ASN A 101 12.91 -7.11 -24.42
N LEU A 102 12.28 -7.83 -23.48
CA LEU A 102 11.98 -9.24 -23.66
C LEU A 102 10.95 -9.52 -24.76
N ILE A 103 9.91 -8.66 -24.88
CA ILE A 103 8.93 -8.75 -25.97
C ILE A 103 9.62 -8.58 -27.33
N THR A 104 10.52 -7.60 -27.44
CA THR A 104 11.28 -7.32 -28.65
C THR A 104 12.27 -8.45 -28.97
N TYR A 105 13.05 -8.90 -27.98
CA TYR A 105 14.06 -9.96 -28.13
C TYR A 105 13.43 -11.30 -28.56
N ASN A 106 12.33 -11.67 -27.89
CA ASN A 106 11.62 -12.94 -28.19
C ASN A 106 10.68 -12.84 -29.38
N ARG A 107 10.62 -11.68 -30.06
CA ARG A 107 9.73 -11.42 -31.21
C ARG A 107 8.28 -11.84 -30.94
N ILE A 108 7.76 -11.45 -29.76
CA ILE A 108 6.40 -11.80 -29.38
C ILE A 108 5.44 -10.95 -30.20
N GLU A 109 4.72 -11.56 -31.10
CA GLU A 109 3.77 -10.89 -32.00
C GLU A 109 2.34 -11.05 -31.52
N GLY A 110 1.50 -10.07 -31.87
CA GLY A 110 0.07 -10.02 -31.56
C GLY A 110 -0.22 -9.53 -30.16
N ASP A 111 -1.25 -8.66 -30.07
CA ASP A 111 -1.65 -7.95 -28.85
C ASP A 111 -1.92 -8.91 -27.69
N TYR A 112 -2.64 -9.98 -27.96
CA TYR A 112 -3.00 -10.97 -26.93
C TYR A 112 -1.77 -11.62 -26.30
N ASN A 113 -0.81 -12.05 -27.13
CA ASN A 113 0.38 -12.71 -26.66
C ASN A 113 1.29 -11.74 -25.87
N GLN A 114 1.42 -10.49 -26.33
CA GLN A 114 2.19 -9.45 -25.65
C GLN A 114 1.58 -9.11 -24.29
N ILE A 115 0.25 -8.95 -24.21
CA ILE A 115 -0.46 -8.72 -22.95
C ILE A 115 -0.26 -9.90 -21.99
N ARG A 116 -0.48 -11.12 -22.47
CA ARG A 116 -0.32 -12.34 -21.67
C ARG A 116 1.09 -12.47 -21.12
N TYR A 117 2.09 -12.22 -21.94
CA TYR A 117 3.49 -12.27 -21.53
C TYR A 117 3.80 -11.21 -20.48
N MET A 118 3.41 -9.96 -20.73
CA MET A 118 3.57 -8.86 -19.77
C MET A 118 2.93 -9.20 -18.43
N MET A 119 1.69 -9.65 -18.42
CA MET A 119 0.97 -9.99 -17.19
C MET A 119 1.61 -11.18 -16.46
N GLN A 120 2.16 -12.16 -17.19
CA GLN A 120 2.87 -13.26 -16.59
C GLN A 120 4.16 -12.80 -15.87
N VAL A 121 4.92 -11.88 -16.45
CA VAL A 121 6.11 -11.31 -15.81
C VAL A 121 5.72 -10.57 -14.53
N ILE A 122 4.65 -9.78 -14.58
CA ILE A 122 4.14 -9.05 -13.41
C ILE A 122 3.71 -10.04 -12.32
N LYS A 123 2.91 -11.06 -12.65
CA LYS A 123 2.46 -12.09 -11.69
C LYS A 123 3.63 -12.80 -11.00
N ASN A 124 4.69 -13.08 -11.74
CA ASN A 124 5.87 -13.77 -11.20
C ASN A 124 6.72 -12.90 -10.28
N THR A 125 6.65 -11.58 -10.41
CA THR A 125 7.53 -10.65 -9.67
C THR A 125 6.83 -9.85 -8.59
N ILE A 126 5.51 -9.70 -8.65
CA ILE A 126 4.73 -8.82 -7.75
C ILE A 126 4.86 -9.20 -6.28
N TYR A 127 5.06 -10.48 -5.98
CA TYR A 127 5.24 -10.97 -4.61
C TYR A 127 6.45 -10.31 -3.91
N ASP A 128 7.55 -10.11 -4.63
CA ASP A 128 8.76 -9.49 -4.07
C ASP A 128 8.48 -8.03 -3.71
N PHE A 129 7.75 -7.31 -4.55
CA PHE A 129 7.33 -5.93 -4.30
C PHE A 129 6.38 -5.83 -3.10
N ALA A 130 5.42 -6.74 -2.99
CA ALA A 130 4.51 -6.79 -1.84
C ALA A 130 5.25 -7.08 -0.52
N ARG A 131 6.25 -7.95 -0.56
CA ARG A 131 7.12 -8.23 0.59
C ARG A 131 7.94 -7.01 1.01
N GLU A 132 8.44 -6.24 0.05
CA GLU A 132 9.15 -5.00 0.35
C GLU A 132 8.22 -3.94 0.96
N ASP A 133 6.98 -3.82 0.46
CA ASP A 133 5.99 -2.89 1.02
C ASP A 133 5.63 -3.28 2.46
N ALA A 134 5.43 -4.57 2.73
CA ALA A 134 5.17 -5.07 4.08
C ALA A 134 6.33 -4.78 5.04
N LYS A 135 7.59 -4.90 4.58
CA LYS A 135 8.76 -4.53 5.39
C LYS A 135 8.81 -3.04 5.68
N LYS A 136 8.52 -2.18 4.69
CA LYS A 136 8.49 -0.71 4.90
C LYS A 136 7.42 -0.30 5.90
N ASN A 137 6.21 -0.84 5.76
CA ASN A 137 5.11 -0.55 6.68
C ASN A 137 5.43 -1.01 8.11
N ASN A 138 6.08 -2.17 8.30
CA ASN A 138 6.58 -2.61 9.60
C ASN A 138 7.66 -1.65 10.14
N TRP A 139 8.63 -1.23 9.32
CA TRP A 139 9.67 -0.28 9.76
C TRP A 139 9.09 1.06 10.18
N GLU A 140 8.08 1.57 9.48
CA GLU A 140 7.40 2.82 9.84
C GLU A 140 6.65 2.69 11.18
N GLN A 141 6.04 1.53 11.44
CA GLN A 141 5.43 1.23 12.75
C GLN A 141 6.46 1.13 13.87
N TYR A 142 7.62 0.50 13.63
CA TYR A 142 8.70 0.42 14.62
C TYR A 142 9.35 1.78 14.89
N LYS A 143 9.52 2.62 13.88
CA LYS A 143 10.04 3.99 14.07
C LYS A 143 9.15 4.84 14.96
N THR A 144 7.84 4.76 14.79
CA THR A 144 6.89 5.50 15.63
C THR A 144 6.90 5.00 17.08
N VAL A 145 7.13 3.71 17.32
CA VAL A 145 7.25 3.14 18.66
C VAL A 145 8.58 3.53 19.30
N GLU A 146 9.72 3.42 18.59
CA GLU A 146 11.02 3.87 19.06
C GLU A 146 11.07 5.38 19.33
N GLU A 147 10.42 6.21 18.50
CA GLU A 147 10.29 7.65 18.74
C GLU A 147 9.48 7.94 20.00
N LEU A 148 8.43 7.19 20.28
CA LEU A 148 7.62 7.33 21.52
C LEU A 148 8.40 6.87 22.75
N GLU A 149 9.12 5.75 22.69
CA GLU A 149 9.96 5.26 23.78
C GLU A 149 11.13 6.22 24.09
N VAL A 150 11.73 6.86 23.08
CA VAL A 150 12.76 7.89 23.26
C VAL A 150 12.21 9.17 23.90
N TYR A 151 10.93 9.49 23.75
CA TYR A 151 10.30 10.61 24.45
C TYR A 151 10.01 10.29 25.92
N GLU A 152 9.69 9.03 26.26
CA GLU A 152 9.48 8.61 27.66
C GLU A 152 10.81 8.42 28.43
N GLU A 153 11.89 7.96 27.77
CA GLU A 153 13.22 7.84 28.40
C GLU A 153 13.94 9.17 28.67
N LYS A 154 13.50 10.28 28.07
CA LYS A 154 14.15 11.59 28.25
C LYS A 154 13.86 12.32 29.55
N GLU A 155 13.00 11.76 30.42
CA GLU A 155 12.73 12.31 31.75
C GLU A 155 13.56 11.68 32.88
N GLU A 156 14.38 10.64 32.62
CA GLU A 156 15.34 10.16 33.62
C GLU A 156 16.46 11.20 33.77
N THR A 157 16.54 11.80 34.95
CA THR A 157 17.63 12.75 35.26
C THR A 157 18.96 12.00 35.30
N ASN A 158 20.07 12.68 34.95
CA ASN A 158 21.42 12.10 35.01
C ASN A 158 21.74 11.46 36.37
N ASP A 159 21.12 11.91 37.46
CA ASP A 159 21.27 11.35 38.80
C ASP A 159 20.61 9.97 38.95
N GLU A 160 19.49 9.71 38.28
CA GLU A 160 18.82 8.39 38.30
C GLU A 160 19.60 7.37 37.47
N ILE A 161 20.16 7.77 36.33
CA ILE A 161 21.04 6.92 35.52
C ILE A 161 22.30 6.53 36.33
N ILE A 162 22.91 7.49 37.03
CA ILE A 162 24.08 7.25 37.85
C ILE A 162 23.75 6.33 39.04
N LYS A 163 22.59 6.48 39.66
CA LYS A 163 22.11 5.61 40.73
C LYS A 163 21.92 4.17 40.26
N ARG A 164 21.25 3.97 39.13
CA ARG A 164 21.02 2.68 38.50
C ARG A 164 22.30 1.96 38.06
N LEU A 165 23.30 2.73 37.58
CA LEU A 165 24.62 2.18 37.25
C LEU A 165 25.43 1.78 38.51
N LYS A 166 25.28 2.49 39.62
CA LYS A 166 25.92 2.14 40.89
C LYS A 166 25.31 0.85 41.46
N GLU A 167 23.98 0.71 41.47
CA GLU A 167 23.27 -0.47 41.93
C GLU A 167 23.64 -1.71 41.09
N LYS A 168 23.79 -1.58 39.76
CA LYS A 168 24.30 -2.67 38.92
C LYS A 168 25.74 -3.08 39.25
N LYS A 169 26.62 -2.13 39.56
CA LYS A 169 28.00 -2.44 39.95
C LYS A 169 28.08 -3.16 41.31
N GLU A 170 27.25 -2.81 42.25
CA GLU A 170 27.20 -3.48 43.57
C GLU A 170 26.67 -4.91 43.43
N SER A 171 25.69 -5.17 42.59
CA SER A 171 25.19 -6.52 42.35
C SER A 171 26.20 -7.44 41.66
N THR A 172 27.02 -6.91 40.74
CA THR A 172 28.09 -7.67 40.07
C THR A 172 29.28 -7.96 41.02
N ASN A 173 29.60 -7.05 41.94
CA ASN A 173 30.64 -7.28 42.95
C ASN A 173 30.21 -8.32 44.02
N SER A 174 28.92 -8.40 44.34
CA SER A 174 28.36 -9.40 45.22
C SER A 174 28.49 -10.83 44.64
N ILE A 175 28.30 -11.00 43.32
CA ILE A 175 28.43 -12.28 42.62
C ILE A 175 29.90 -12.73 42.59
N SER A 176 30.84 -11.82 42.37
CA SER A 176 32.27 -12.16 42.34
C SER A 176 32.82 -12.52 43.71
N SER A 177 32.31 -11.92 44.80
CA SER A 177 32.67 -12.29 46.18
C SER A 177 32.13 -13.68 46.56
N PHE A 178 30.94 -14.06 46.07
CA PHE A 178 30.37 -15.39 46.32
C PHE A 178 31.14 -16.51 45.62
N LEU A 179 31.65 -16.26 44.42
CA LEU A 179 32.45 -17.23 43.67
C LEU A 179 33.87 -17.41 44.23
N ASN A 180 34.43 -16.41 44.92
CA ASN A 180 35.75 -16.52 45.56
C ASN A 180 35.72 -17.20 46.94
N GLY A 181 34.54 -17.42 47.53
CA GLY A 181 34.36 -18.15 48.80
C GLY A 181 34.17 -19.67 48.65
N LEU A 182 34.22 -20.21 47.44
CA LEU A 182 34.05 -21.63 47.12
C LEU A 182 35.36 -22.37 46.78
N LYS A 183 36.49 -21.92 47.36
CA LYS A 183 37.76 -22.66 47.27
C LYS A 183 38.15 -23.20 48.63
#